data_db613e2da6ca10844d93be8021ab285f
#
_entry.id   db613e2da6ca10844d93be8021ab285f
#
_cell.length_a   1.000
_cell.length_b   1.000
_cell.length_c   1.000
_cell.angle_alpha   90.00
_cell.angle_beta   90.00
_cell.angle_gamma   90.00
#
_symmetry.space_group_name_H-M   'P 1'
#
loop_
_entity.id
_entity.type
_entity.pdbx_description
1 polymer ?
#
loop_
_entity_poly.entity_id
_entity_poly.type
_entity_poly.pdbx_seq_one_letter_code
_entity_poly.pdbx_strand_id
1 'polypeptide(L)'
;MTLFTCWARPGWWKDVRIDFTNIVLGAALAAVLWGVFWLGEYFSTLLFDFARPQVDSIYGMKEGENPWILSLLMLFIIGPAEEIFWRGCIQNRLSARWNPDIGFIVTPLVYGLVHLSKFNFMLIMAAMVAGFVWGLAYRFFPEKIGAIIISHALWDCAVFIWFPIM
;
A
#
# COMPACT_ATOMS: atom_id res chain seq x y z
N MET A 1 -1.15 -8.53 -12.25
CA MET A 1 -2.26 -7.82 -11.54
C MET A 1 -3.02 -6.88 -12.47
N THR A 2 -2.39 -5.90 -13.10
CA THR A 2 -3.07 -4.89 -13.94
C THR A 2 -3.84 -5.48 -15.14
N LEU A 3 -3.28 -6.49 -15.82
CA LEU A 3 -3.97 -7.19 -16.90
C LEU A 3 -5.26 -7.88 -16.44
N PHE A 4 -5.23 -8.51 -15.27
CA PHE A 4 -6.43 -9.09 -14.65
C PHE A 4 -7.46 -8.02 -14.33
N THR A 5 -7.05 -6.85 -13.83
CA THR A 5 -7.97 -5.72 -13.56
C THR A 5 -8.60 -5.21 -14.84
N CYS A 6 -7.83 -5.08 -15.92
CA CYS A 6 -8.36 -4.66 -17.23
C CYS A 6 -9.44 -5.61 -17.75
N TRP A 7 -9.24 -6.92 -17.59
CA TRP A 7 -10.23 -7.93 -17.95
C TRP A 7 -11.43 -7.95 -16.99
N ALA A 8 -11.17 -7.87 -15.69
CA ALA A 8 -12.17 -8.02 -14.64
C ALA A 8 -13.05 -6.78 -14.43
N ARG A 9 -12.53 -5.58 -14.69
CA ARG A 9 -13.23 -4.29 -14.56
C ARG A 9 -12.89 -3.36 -15.73
N PRO A 10 -13.50 -3.57 -16.91
CA PRO A 10 -13.32 -2.66 -18.05
C PRO A 10 -13.71 -1.23 -17.68
N GLY A 11 -12.86 -0.26 -18.04
CA GLY A 11 -13.14 1.16 -17.78
C GLY A 11 -12.68 1.67 -16.40
N TRP A 12 -11.93 0.89 -15.61
CA TRP A 12 -11.38 1.27 -14.30
C TRP A 12 -10.64 2.61 -14.33
N TRP A 13 -9.97 2.96 -15.44
CA TRP A 13 -9.23 4.21 -15.60
C TRP A 13 -10.10 5.47 -15.53
N LYS A 14 -11.42 5.36 -15.73
CA LYS A 14 -12.35 6.49 -15.64
C LYS A 14 -12.51 7.00 -14.21
N ASP A 15 -12.23 6.15 -13.23
CA ASP A 15 -12.33 6.47 -11.82
C ASP A 15 -11.02 7.07 -11.28
N VAL A 16 -9.89 6.89 -12.00
CA VAL A 16 -8.58 7.40 -11.61
C VAL A 16 -8.44 8.84 -12.09
N ARG A 17 -8.56 9.79 -11.15
CA ARG A 17 -8.33 11.22 -11.41
C ARG A 17 -7.07 11.67 -10.71
N ILE A 18 -6.17 12.29 -11.47
CA ILE A 18 -4.94 12.90 -10.94
C ILE A 18 -5.11 14.42 -11.08
N ASP A 19 -5.64 15.03 -10.05
CA ASP A 19 -5.81 16.48 -9.93
C ASP A 19 -5.06 17.00 -8.68
N PHE A 20 -4.98 18.33 -8.54
CA PHE A 20 -4.27 18.96 -7.43
C PHE A 20 -4.81 18.49 -6.05
N THR A 21 -6.11 18.33 -5.91
CA THR A 21 -6.72 17.87 -4.66
C THR A 21 -6.28 16.45 -4.33
N ASN A 22 -6.29 15.54 -5.30
CA ASN A 22 -5.85 14.16 -5.11
C ASN A 22 -4.34 14.08 -4.82
N ILE A 23 -3.52 14.98 -5.40
CA ILE A 23 -2.08 15.05 -5.09
C ILE A 23 -1.87 15.46 -3.63
N VAL A 24 -2.53 16.52 -3.17
CA VAL A 24 -2.41 17.01 -1.79
C VAL A 24 -2.91 15.98 -0.79
N LEU A 25 -4.09 15.39 -1.03
CA LEU A 25 -4.65 14.35 -0.16
C LEU A 25 -3.77 13.09 -0.13
N GLY A 26 -3.24 12.67 -1.27
CA GLY A 26 -2.34 11.53 -1.37
C GLY A 26 -1.04 11.75 -0.62
N ALA A 27 -0.42 12.93 -0.77
CA ALA A 27 0.78 13.29 -0.04
C ALA A 27 0.54 13.36 1.48
N ALA A 28 -0.58 13.97 1.91
CA ALA A 28 -0.95 14.03 3.32
C ALA A 28 -1.17 12.62 3.91
N LEU A 29 -1.88 11.75 3.19
CA LEU A 29 -2.12 10.37 3.63
C LEU A 29 -0.81 9.56 3.68
N ALA A 30 0.12 9.76 2.73
CA ALA A 30 1.44 9.14 2.76
C ALA A 30 2.25 9.58 3.98
N ALA A 31 2.22 10.87 4.32
CA ALA A 31 2.92 11.40 5.49
C ALA A 31 2.32 10.86 6.81
N VAL A 32 1.00 10.78 6.91
CA VAL A 32 0.33 10.18 8.08
C VAL A 32 0.72 8.70 8.20
N LEU A 33 0.68 7.96 7.10
CA LEU A 33 1.03 6.54 7.11
C LEU A 33 2.51 6.32 7.47
N TRP A 34 3.41 7.17 6.98
CA TRP A 34 4.82 7.16 7.39
C TRP A 34 4.97 7.31 8.90
N GLY A 35 4.24 8.26 9.51
CA GLY A 35 4.22 8.44 10.96
C GLY A 35 3.66 7.23 11.72
N VAL A 36 2.61 6.58 11.20
CA VAL A 36 2.06 5.35 11.77
C VAL A 36 3.11 4.24 11.77
N PHE A 37 3.87 4.10 10.69
CA PHE A 37 4.92 3.10 10.58
C PHE A 37 6.12 3.39 11.47
N TRP A 38 6.49 4.66 11.61
CA TRP A 38 7.54 5.08 12.53
C TRP A 38 7.19 4.71 13.98
N LEU A 39 5.96 4.99 14.40
CA LEU A 39 5.47 4.55 15.71
C LEU A 39 5.40 3.03 15.83
N GLY A 40 4.91 2.36 14.78
CA GLY A 40 4.80 0.90 14.73
C GLY A 40 6.16 0.20 14.86
N GLU A 41 7.19 0.71 14.18
CA GLU A 41 8.56 0.21 14.29
C GLU A 41 9.09 0.42 15.70
N TYR A 42 8.96 1.63 16.26
CA TYR A 42 9.39 1.94 17.61
C TYR A 42 8.78 0.99 18.65
N PHE A 43 7.47 0.77 18.63
CA PHE A 43 6.81 -0.13 19.57
C PHE A 43 7.12 -1.61 19.30
N SER A 44 7.20 -2.02 18.05
CA SER A 44 7.48 -3.42 17.73
C SER A 44 8.88 -3.83 18.14
N THR A 45 9.88 -2.97 17.94
CA THR A 45 11.26 -3.23 18.37
C THR A 45 11.44 -3.19 19.90
N LEU A 46 10.60 -2.42 20.60
CA LEU A 46 10.57 -2.40 22.06
C LEU A 46 9.95 -3.68 22.64
N LEU A 47 8.95 -4.26 21.97
CA LEU A 47 8.17 -5.38 22.49
C LEU A 47 8.64 -6.76 22.00
N PHE A 48 9.33 -6.82 20.84
CA PHE A 48 9.65 -8.09 20.18
C PHE A 48 11.10 -8.11 19.66
N ASP A 49 11.91 -9.00 20.20
CA ASP A 49 13.33 -9.17 19.81
C ASP A 49 13.50 -9.51 18.33
N PHE A 50 12.51 -10.16 17.70
CA PHE A 50 12.55 -10.52 16.29
C PHE A 50 12.27 -9.35 15.35
N ALA A 51 11.67 -8.24 15.84
CA ALA A 51 11.20 -7.17 14.98
C ALA A 51 12.34 -6.50 14.20
N ARG A 52 13.39 -6.07 14.89
CA ARG A 52 14.52 -5.38 14.25
C ARG A 52 15.22 -6.23 13.18
N PRO A 53 15.63 -7.50 13.44
CA PRO A 53 16.20 -8.34 12.38
C PRO A 53 15.31 -8.53 11.17
N GLN A 54 13.99 -8.59 11.36
CA GLN A 54 13.05 -8.73 10.26
C GLN A 54 12.90 -7.44 9.45
N VAL A 55 12.90 -6.27 10.10
CA VAL A 55 12.91 -4.97 9.43
C VAL A 55 14.20 -4.79 8.62
N ASP A 56 15.36 -5.10 9.20
CA ASP A 56 16.65 -5.05 8.50
C ASP A 56 16.66 -5.97 7.26
N SER A 57 16.07 -7.16 7.36
CA SER A 57 15.90 -8.07 6.22
C SER A 57 15.03 -7.49 5.10
N ILE A 58 13.98 -6.69 5.43
CA ILE A 58 13.17 -6.00 4.43
C ILE A 58 14.03 -4.97 3.67
N TYR A 59 14.81 -4.18 4.39
CA TYR A 59 15.68 -3.19 3.77
C TYR A 59 16.84 -3.81 2.99
N GLY A 60 17.34 -4.97 3.40
CA GLY A 60 18.35 -5.76 2.68
C GLY A 60 17.90 -6.19 1.28
N MET A 61 16.59 -6.32 1.01
CA MET A 61 16.09 -6.71 -0.31
C MET A 61 16.41 -5.72 -1.43
N LYS A 62 16.75 -4.47 -1.11
CA LYS A 62 17.12 -3.44 -2.10
C LYS A 62 18.63 -3.26 -2.26
N GLU A 63 19.46 -4.00 -1.51
CA GLU A 63 20.92 -3.86 -1.59
C GLU A 63 21.43 -4.18 -2.99
N GLY A 64 22.30 -3.31 -3.50
CA GLY A 64 22.84 -3.42 -4.85
C GLY A 64 21.96 -2.82 -5.97
N GLU A 65 20.72 -2.45 -5.65
CA GLU A 65 19.81 -1.86 -6.64
C GLU A 65 19.99 -0.33 -6.75
N ASN A 66 19.68 0.20 -7.94
CA ASN A 66 19.74 1.63 -8.17
C ASN A 66 18.53 2.33 -7.54
N PRO A 67 18.70 3.24 -6.56
CA PRO A 67 17.59 3.87 -5.84
C PRO A 67 16.69 4.73 -6.74
N TRP A 68 17.22 5.32 -7.80
CA TRP A 68 16.42 6.11 -8.74
C TRP A 68 15.51 5.23 -9.59
N ILE A 69 16.03 4.08 -10.05
CA ILE A 69 15.22 3.11 -10.82
C ILE A 69 14.12 2.56 -9.93
N LEU A 70 14.44 2.16 -8.68
CA LEU A 70 13.44 1.69 -7.72
C LEU A 70 12.37 2.75 -7.45
N SER A 71 12.77 4.01 -7.21
CA SER A 71 11.82 5.11 -7.01
C SER A 71 10.88 5.28 -8.21
N LEU A 72 11.40 5.26 -9.44
CA LEU A 72 10.56 5.36 -10.65
C LEU A 72 9.59 4.17 -10.77
N LEU A 73 10.04 2.95 -10.47
CA LEU A 73 9.19 1.76 -10.49
C LEU A 73 8.08 1.86 -9.44
N MET A 74 8.39 2.29 -8.20
CA MET A 74 7.41 2.46 -7.13
C MET A 74 6.40 3.56 -7.47
N LEU A 75 6.87 4.72 -7.97
CA LEU A 75 6.01 5.85 -8.28
C LEU A 75 5.05 5.58 -9.46
N PHE A 76 5.52 4.94 -10.51
CA PHE A 76 4.78 4.89 -11.76
C PHE A 76 4.24 3.50 -12.11
N ILE A 77 4.71 2.45 -11.47
CA ILE A 77 4.33 1.07 -11.82
C ILE A 77 3.78 0.32 -10.61
N ILE A 78 4.57 0.14 -9.55
CA ILE A 78 4.22 -0.76 -8.44
C ILE A 78 3.02 -0.21 -7.66
N GLY A 79 3.15 0.96 -7.04
CA GLY A 79 2.08 1.58 -6.26
C GLY A 79 0.79 1.74 -7.06
N PRO A 80 0.82 2.35 -8.27
CA PRO A 80 -0.39 2.44 -9.10
C PRO A 80 -1.00 1.08 -9.46
N ALA A 81 -0.20 0.09 -9.86
CA ALA A 81 -0.71 -1.22 -10.25
C ALA A 81 -1.35 -1.97 -9.07
N GLU A 82 -0.77 -1.86 -7.88
CA GLU A 82 -1.32 -2.47 -6.67
C GLU A 82 -2.65 -1.84 -6.27
N GLU A 83 -2.76 -0.51 -6.24
CA GLU A 83 -4.01 0.13 -5.85
C GLU A 83 -5.14 -0.09 -6.85
N ILE A 84 -4.84 -0.06 -8.15
CA ILE A 84 -5.81 -0.39 -9.20
C ILE A 84 -6.30 -1.83 -9.02
N PHE A 85 -5.43 -2.76 -8.65
CA PHE A 85 -5.80 -4.15 -8.42
C PHE A 85 -6.55 -4.32 -7.09
N TRP A 86 -5.96 -3.89 -5.97
CA TRP A 86 -6.50 -4.17 -4.65
C TRP A 86 -7.77 -3.36 -4.35
N ARG A 87 -7.76 -2.05 -4.58
CA ARG A 87 -8.91 -1.17 -4.29
C ARG A 87 -9.85 -1.10 -5.49
N GLY A 88 -9.28 -0.82 -6.65
CA GLY A 88 -10.06 -0.68 -7.88
C GLY A 88 -10.75 -1.97 -8.33
N CYS A 89 -10.19 -3.14 -8.08
CA CYS A 89 -10.78 -4.41 -8.49
C CYS A 89 -11.26 -5.26 -7.30
N ILE A 90 -10.38 -5.71 -6.41
CA ILE A 90 -10.73 -6.70 -5.37
C ILE A 90 -11.70 -6.11 -4.35
N GLN A 91 -11.33 -5.03 -3.67
CA GLN A 91 -12.17 -4.38 -2.67
C GLN A 91 -13.50 -3.92 -3.27
N ASN A 92 -13.46 -3.30 -4.45
CA ASN A 92 -14.66 -2.86 -5.15
C ASN A 92 -15.63 -4.01 -5.43
N ARG A 93 -15.13 -5.15 -5.92
CA ARG A 93 -15.97 -6.33 -6.20
C ARG A 93 -16.55 -6.98 -4.96
N LEU A 94 -15.73 -7.11 -3.90
CA LEU A 94 -16.21 -7.65 -2.63
C LEU A 94 -17.29 -6.74 -2.03
N SER A 95 -17.07 -5.41 -2.09
CA SER A 95 -18.05 -4.43 -1.64
C SER A 95 -19.37 -4.49 -2.44
N ALA A 96 -19.28 -4.63 -3.76
CA ALA A 96 -20.46 -4.73 -4.62
C ALA A 96 -21.20 -6.06 -4.47
N ARG A 97 -20.47 -7.17 -4.19
CA ARG A 97 -21.06 -8.50 -4.08
C ARG A 97 -21.71 -8.74 -2.73
N TRP A 98 -21.15 -8.21 -1.66
CA TRP A 98 -21.63 -8.38 -0.29
C TRP A 98 -21.99 -7.03 0.35
N ASN A 99 -21.02 -6.31 0.86
CA ASN A 99 -21.17 -4.95 1.38
C ASN A 99 -19.80 -4.27 1.54
N PRO A 100 -19.76 -2.93 1.75
CA PRO A 100 -18.49 -2.18 1.89
C PRO A 100 -17.62 -2.64 3.05
N ASP A 101 -18.22 -3.14 4.15
CA ASP A 101 -17.45 -3.59 5.32
C ASP A 101 -16.70 -4.89 5.03
N ILE A 102 -17.35 -5.85 4.36
CA ILE A 102 -16.69 -7.09 3.93
C ILE A 102 -15.54 -6.78 2.95
N GLY A 103 -15.78 -5.91 1.96
CA GLY A 103 -14.73 -5.46 1.06
C GLY A 103 -13.54 -4.85 1.80
N PHE A 104 -13.82 -3.97 2.75
CA PHE A 104 -12.81 -3.30 3.57
C PHE A 104 -12.03 -4.26 4.48
N ILE A 105 -12.67 -5.27 5.09
CA ILE A 105 -12.01 -6.18 6.02
C ILE A 105 -11.22 -7.26 5.26
N VAL A 106 -11.83 -7.88 4.27
CA VAL A 106 -11.23 -9.03 3.58
C VAL A 106 -10.03 -8.63 2.71
N THR A 107 -10.11 -7.48 2.03
CA THR A 107 -9.03 -7.07 1.11
C THR A 107 -7.68 -6.86 1.79
N PRO A 108 -7.56 -6.10 2.90
CA PRO A 108 -6.29 -5.94 3.60
C PRO A 108 -5.74 -7.25 4.18
N LEU A 109 -6.61 -8.14 4.65
CA LEU A 109 -6.18 -9.45 5.14
C LEU A 109 -5.55 -10.28 4.02
N VAL A 110 -6.21 -10.35 2.86
CA VAL A 110 -5.65 -11.06 1.69
C VAL A 110 -4.37 -10.38 1.20
N TYR A 111 -4.34 -9.03 1.20
CA TYR A 111 -3.16 -8.24 0.84
C TYR A 111 -1.95 -8.57 1.74
N GLY A 112 -2.15 -8.67 3.05
CA GLY A 112 -1.09 -9.11 3.96
C GLY A 112 -0.69 -10.57 3.71
N LEU A 113 -1.65 -11.46 3.51
CA LEU A 113 -1.40 -12.89 3.32
C LEU A 113 -0.59 -13.23 2.06
N VAL A 114 -0.65 -12.45 0.98
CA VAL A 114 0.19 -12.69 -0.21
C VAL A 114 1.69 -12.53 0.09
N HIS A 115 2.06 -11.86 1.19
CA HIS A 115 3.43 -11.69 1.63
C HIS A 115 3.95 -12.85 2.49
N LEU A 116 3.12 -13.86 2.81
CA LEU A 116 3.53 -15.04 3.59
C LEU A 116 4.73 -15.78 3.00
N SER A 117 4.86 -15.78 1.67
CA SER A 117 5.99 -16.43 0.98
C SER A 117 7.37 -15.86 1.36
N LYS A 118 7.41 -14.68 1.96
CA LYS A 118 8.65 -14.04 2.43
C LYS A 118 9.08 -14.49 3.83
N PHE A 119 8.22 -15.24 4.54
CA PHE A 119 8.46 -15.69 5.92
C PHE A 119 8.92 -14.57 6.87
N ASN A 120 8.44 -13.34 6.65
CA ASN A 120 8.76 -12.16 7.42
C ASN A 120 7.46 -11.60 8.02
N PHE A 121 7.30 -11.75 9.34
CA PHE A 121 6.09 -11.34 10.04
C PHE A 121 5.92 -9.81 10.02
N MET A 122 7.02 -9.05 10.16
CA MET A 122 6.97 -7.59 10.11
C MET A 122 6.48 -7.08 8.74
N LEU A 123 6.90 -7.73 7.65
CA LEU A 123 6.40 -7.41 6.30
C LEU A 123 4.91 -7.69 6.14
N ILE A 124 4.42 -8.81 6.67
CA ILE A 124 3.00 -9.16 6.63
C ILE A 124 2.18 -8.13 7.40
N MET A 125 2.61 -7.79 8.62
CA MET A 125 1.95 -6.76 9.45
C MET A 125 1.98 -5.39 8.79
N ALA A 126 3.12 -5.02 8.20
CA ALA A 126 3.25 -3.78 7.43
C ALA A 126 2.24 -3.73 6.29
N ALA A 127 2.16 -4.78 5.47
CA ALA A 127 1.19 -4.86 4.38
C ALA A 127 -0.26 -4.79 4.90
N MET A 128 -0.58 -5.48 6.00
CA MET A 128 -1.92 -5.40 6.59
C MET A 128 -2.25 -3.98 7.07
N VAL A 129 -1.36 -3.32 7.81
CA VAL A 129 -1.59 -1.96 8.33
C VAL A 129 -1.79 -0.97 7.19
N ALA A 130 -0.89 -0.96 6.21
CA ALA A 130 -1.02 -0.13 5.01
C ALA A 130 -2.30 -0.46 4.25
N GLY A 131 -2.58 -1.75 4.09
CA GLY A 131 -3.80 -2.27 3.48
C GLY A 131 -5.08 -1.77 4.14
N PHE A 132 -5.13 -1.75 5.48
CA PHE A 132 -6.25 -1.22 6.23
C PHE A 132 -6.40 0.30 6.06
N VAL A 133 -5.32 1.07 6.11
CA VAL A 133 -5.38 2.53 5.95
C VAL A 133 -5.90 2.91 4.56
N TRP A 134 -5.33 2.37 3.48
CA TRP A 134 -5.81 2.64 2.13
C TRP A 134 -7.18 2.03 1.86
N GLY A 135 -7.46 0.84 2.42
CA GLY A 135 -8.77 0.20 2.33
C GLY A 135 -9.86 1.00 3.01
N LEU A 136 -9.57 1.62 4.17
CA LEU A 136 -10.47 2.51 4.89
C LEU A 136 -10.74 3.80 4.10
N ALA A 137 -9.69 4.41 3.55
CA ALA A 137 -9.81 5.58 2.69
C ALA A 137 -10.71 5.26 1.47
N TYR A 138 -10.51 4.13 0.82
CA TYR A 138 -11.33 3.69 -0.31
C TYR A 138 -12.79 3.38 0.10
N ARG A 139 -13.00 2.82 1.28
CA ARG A 139 -14.35 2.52 1.79
C ARG A 139 -15.23 3.76 1.91
N PHE A 140 -14.67 4.86 2.38
CA PHE A 140 -15.41 6.11 2.59
C PHE A 140 -15.37 7.05 1.38
N PHE A 141 -14.31 6.99 0.59
CA PHE A 141 -14.05 7.91 -0.53
C PHE A 141 -13.60 7.15 -1.79
N PRO A 142 -14.43 6.24 -2.36
CA PRO A 142 -14.02 5.42 -3.49
C PRO A 142 -13.68 6.25 -4.75
N GLU A 143 -14.26 7.45 -4.89
CA GLU A 143 -13.97 8.40 -5.94
C GLU A 143 -12.57 9.04 -5.81
N LYS A 144 -11.91 8.89 -4.66
CA LYS A 144 -10.56 9.40 -4.37
C LYS A 144 -9.47 8.34 -4.59
N ILE A 145 -9.73 7.32 -5.36
CA ILE A 145 -8.73 6.28 -5.67
C ILE A 145 -7.43 6.88 -6.24
N GLY A 146 -7.49 7.99 -6.96
CA GLY A 146 -6.30 8.72 -7.42
C GLY A 146 -5.40 9.20 -6.27
N ALA A 147 -5.99 9.72 -5.18
CA ALA A 147 -5.24 10.11 -3.99
C ALA A 147 -4.61 8.89 -3.29
N ILE A 148 -5.32 7.76 -3.25
CA ILE A 148 -4.81 6.52 -2.64
C ILE A 148 -3.62 5.98 -3.45
N ILE A 149 -3.69 5.97 -4.77
CA ILE A 149 -2.59 5.62 -5.68
C ILE A 149 -1.36 6.48 -5.41
N ILE A 150 -1.54 7.80 -5.33
CA ILE A 150 -0.46 8.76 -5.05
C ILE A 150 0.13 8.50 -3.66
N SER A 151 -0.74 8.26 -2.67
CA SER A 151 -0.31 7.95 -1.30
C SER A 151 0.57 6.71 -1.25
N HIS A 152 0.16 5.62 -1.89
CA HIS A 152 0.92 4.38 -1.93
C HIS A 152 2.28 4.59 -2.59
N ALA A 153 2.28 5.15 -3.79
CA ALA A 153 3.49 5.39 -4.56
C ALA A 153 4.51 6.28 -3.81
N LEU A 154 4.05 7.36 -3.19
CA LEU A 154 4.90 8.27 -2.40
C LEU A 154 5.37 7.59 -1.11
N TRP A 155 4.50 6.85 -0.44
CA TRP A 155 4.84 6.16 0.80
C TRP A 155 5.89 5.08 0.58
N ASP A 156 5.76 4.26 -0.48
CA ASP A 156 6.79 3.28 -0.86
C ASP A 156 8.15 3.93 -1.05
N CYS A 157 8.21 5.01 -1.84
CA CYS A 157 9.45 5.74 -2.06
C CYS A 157 10.01 6.32 -0.76
N ALA A 158 9.15 6.89 0.08
CA ALA A 158 9.56 7.46 1.36
C ALA A 158 10.15 6.38 2.27
N VAL A 159 9.40 5.30 2.53
CA VAL A 159 9.79 4.26 3.48
C VAL A 159 10.98 3.44 2.97
N PHE A 160 10.95 3.03 1.71
CA PHE A 160 11.99 2.13 1.21
C PHE A 160 13.26 2.83 0.76
N ILE A 161 13.19 4.08 0.26
CA ILE A 161 14.30 4.73 -0.41
C ILE A 161 14.74 6.01 0.31
N TRP A 162 13.81 6.98 0.48
CA TRP A 162 14.18 8.36 0.81
C TRP A 162 14.32 8.60 2.31
N PHE A 163 13.43 8.04 3.12
CA PHE A 163 13.33 8.22 4.57
C PHE A 163 13.06 6.88 5.27
N PRO A 164 14.03 5.94 5.21
CA PRO A 164 13.86 4.62 5.83
C PRO A 164 13.56 4.74 7.32
N ILE A 165 12.68 3.89 7.80
CA ILE A 165 12.29 3.80 9.21
C ILE A 165 13.14 2.69 9.85
N MET A 166 14.21 3.11 10.57
CA MET A 166 15.16 2.18 11.20
C MET A 166 15.51 2.64 12.61
#